data_5dbbb42f837aedde05784a4e0687f435
#
_entry.id   5dbbb42f837aedde05784a4e0687f435
#
_cell.length_a   1.000
_cell.length_b   1.000
_cell.length_c   1.000
_cell.angle_alpha   90.00
_cell.angle_beta   90.00
_cell.angle_gamma   90.00
#
_symmetry.space_group_name_H-M   'P 1'
#
loop_
_entity.id
_entity.type
_entity.pdbx_description
1 polymer ?
#
loop_
_entity_poly.entity_id
_entity_poly.type
_entity_poly.pdbx_seq_one_letter_code
_entity_poly.pdbx_strand_id
1 'polypeptide(L)'
;MNLLVSKKSWMLAPAIAVASLATLAFVWAVMEPEALRAAFDEHGASFVEVLTIPFYALIVPLVWLCCPFGGSTKRKALLCLGVSCVAAMAVVKEMDLHLAAMTAMYPEIVAKFSGTPFKMRFLTSGSVPLGAKAVVVLYFALFFGVFAAMLLYYAKTLLKAFFRLHPVAWSVACMGGSGIMVQLMDRLPAWWRHSQGLAKDQVPAAFSSFCTAFEEGGEMMLAAFALLAILQAHAIYAPDRPAEGLDV
;
A
#
# COMPACT_ATOMS: atom_id res chain seq x y z
N MET A 1 2.53 25.64 17.26
CA MET A 1 1.33 25.41 16.42
C MET A 1 1.38 23.98 15.89
N ASN A 2 0.39 23.16 16.16
CA ASN A 2 0.43 21.75 15.79
C ASN A 2 0.13 21.63 14.28
N LEU A 3 1.15 21.26 13.47
CA LEU A 3 1.06 21.13 12.00
C LEU A 3 -0.08 20.19 11.55
N LEU A 4 -0.44 19.21 12.38
CA LEU A 4 -1.49 18.23 12.06
C LEU A 4 -2.92 18.78 12.17
N VAL A 5 -3.12 19.92 12.83
CA VAL A 5 -4.47 20.46 13.17
C VAL A 5 -4.72 21.86 12.59
N SER A 6 -3.74 22.48 11.94
CA SER A 6 -3.89 23.78 11.33
C SER A 6 -4.88 23.75 10.15
N LYS A 7 -5.51 24.89 9.83
CA LYS A 7 -6.39 25.03 8.63
C LYS A 7 -5.69 24.65 7.31
N LYS A 8 -4.35 24.62 7.29
CA LYS A 8 -3.54 24.23 6.12
C LYS A 8 -3.00 22.81 6.20
N SER A 9 -3.34 22.03 7.23
CA SER A 9 -2.82 20.66 7.43
C SER A 9 -3.24 19.67 6.32
N TRP A 10 -4.29 19.98 5.54
CA TRP A 10 -4.64 19.21 4.36
C TRP A 10 -3.56 19.23 3.27
N MET A 11 -2.72 20.30 3.22
CA MET A 11 -1.62 20.42 2.25
C MET A 11 -0.43 19.51 2.59
N LEU A 12 -0.38 18.98 3.82
CA LEU A 12 0.77 18.17 4.27
C LEU A 12 0.93 16.90 3.44
N ALA A 13 -0.15 16.16 3.22
CA ALA A 13 -0.10 14.93 2.43
C ALA A 13 0.28 15.17 0.95
N PRO A 14 -0.33 16.13 0.21
CA PRO A 14 0.12 16.50 -1.12
C PRO A 14 1.58 16.97 -1.17
N ALA A 15 2.03 17.75 -0.19
CA ALA A 15 3.42 18.21 -0.14
C ALA A 15 4.40 17.05 0.05
N ILE A 16 4.09 16.10 0.94
CA ILE A 16 4.87 14.87 1.11
C ILE A 16 4.85 14.06 -0.18
N ALA A 17 3.69 13.90 -0.84
CA ALA A 17 3.59 13.17 -2.10
C ALA A 17 4.51 13.77 -3.18
N VAL A 18 4.45 15.07 -3.39
CA VAL A 18 5.29 15.76 -4.37
C VAL A 18 6.77 15.63 -4.01
N ALA A 19 7.14 15.83 -2.75
CA ALA A 19 8.52 15.69 -2.30
C ALA A 19 9.04 14.25 -2.50
N SER A 20 8.25 13.24 -2.15
CA SER A 20 8.62 11.83 -2.34
C SER A 20 8.79 11.47 -3.81
N LEU A 21 7.85 11.88 -4.68
CA LEU A 21 7.95 11.65 -6.13
C LEU A 21 9.16 12.37 -6.74
N ALA A 22 9.45 13.60 -6.31
CA ALA A 22 10.65 14.33 -6.75
C ALA A 22 11.92 13.62 -6.28
N THR A 23 11.95 13.08 -5.06
CA THR A 23 13.08 12.30 -4.55
C THR A 23 13.26 11.02 -5.34
N LEU A 24 12.21 10.26 -5.62
CA LEU A 24 12.27 9.05 -6.45
C LEU A 24 12.78 9.35 -7.86
N ALA A 25 12.28 10.41 -8.49
CA ALA A 25 12.75 10.85 -9.80
C ALA A 25 14.22 11.27 -9.80
N PHE A 26 14.66 11.99 -8.76
CA PHE A 26 16.05 12.37 -8.58
C PHE A 26 16.96 11.16 -8.39
N VAL A 27 16.58 10.24 -7.48
CA VAL A 27 17.34 9.01 -7.20
C VAL A 27 17.48 8.18 -8.48
N TRP A 28 16.38 7.99 -9.24
CA TRP A 28 16.43 7.31 -10.52
C TRP A 28 17.35 8.00 -11.55
N ALA A 29 17.35 9.34 -11.59
CA ALA A 29 18.15 10.10 -12.57
C ALA A 29 19.66 10.06 -12.28
N VAL A 30 20.07 9.84 -11.01
CA VAL A 30 21.48 9.88 -10.61
C VAL A 30 22.08 8.51 -10.33
N MET A 31 21.27 7.48 -10.08
CA MET A 31 21.76 6.13 -9.80
C MET A 31 21.82 5.27 -11.06
N GLU A 32 22.85 4.44 -11.13
CA GLU A 32 22.94 3.40 -12.16
C GLU A 32 21.78 2.39 -12.00
N PRO A 33 21.20 1.87 -13.10
CA PRO A 33 20.05 0.97 -13.06
C PRO A 33 20.24 -0.28 -12.18
N GLU A 34 21.45 -0.84 -12.14
CA GLU A 34 21.78 -2.01 -11.31
C GLU A 34 21.83 -1.66 -9.83
N ALA A 35 22.46 -0.55 -9.46
CA ALA A 35 22.49 -0.06 -8.08
C ALA A 35 21.09 0.32 -7.58
N LEU A 36 20.27 0.88 -8.47
CA LEU A 36 18.89 1.21 -8.15
C LEU A 36 18.06 -0.07 -7.88
N ARG A 37 18.21 -1.10 -8.69
CA ARG A 37 17.55 -2.39 -8.46
C ARG A 37 17.98 -3.02 -7.13
N ALA A 38 19.27 -3.04 -6.83
CA ALA A 38 19.76 -3.55 -5.54
C ALA A 38 19.16 -2.80 -4.35
N ALA A 39 18.95 -1.48 -4.48
CA ALA A 39 18.35 -0.67 -3.42
C ALA A 39 16.83 -0.87 -3.26
N PHE A 40 16.10 -1.20 -4.34
CA PHE A 40 14.65 -1.22 -4.37
C PHE A 40 14.03 -2.62 -4.56
N ASP A 41 14.69 -3.57 -5.24
CA ASP A 41 14.11 -4.85 -5.69
C ASP A 41 15.07 -6.05 -5.46
N GLU A 42 15.86 -6.02 -4.42
CA GLU A 42 16.64 -7.20 -4.04
C GLU A 42 15.80 -8.07 -3.08
N HIS A 43 15.14 -9.09 -3.62
CA HIS A 43 14.15 -9.95 -2.97
C HIS A 43 14.43 -10.21 -1.48
N GLY A 44 13.65 -9.61 -0.60
CA GLY A 44 13.68 -9.77 0.84
C GLY A 44 14.84 -9.07 1.57
N ALA A 45 15.65 -8.26 0.87
CA ALA A 45 16.82 -7.57 1.44
C ALA A 45 17.01 -6.14 0.92
N SER A 46 16.11 -5.61 0.08
CA SER A 46 16.24 -4.25 -0.41
C SER A 46 16.06 -3.25 0.73
N PHE A 47 16.79 -2.12 0.66
CA PHE A 47 16.70 -1.08 1.69
C PHE A 47 15.27 -0.53 1.83
N VAL A 48 14.55 -0.39 0.72
CA VAL A 48 13.17 0.15 0.70
C VAL A 48 12.19 -0.84 1.31
N GLU A 49 12.25 -2.12 0.97
CA GLU A 49 11.41 -3.17 1.59
C GLU A 49 11.63 -3.25 3.10
N VAL A 50 12.91 -3.28 3.55
CA VAL A 50 13.26 -3.29 4.98
C VAL A 50 12.70 -2.09 5.72
N LEU A 51 12.63 -0.91 5.10
CA LEU A 51 12.00 0.28 5.69
C LEU A 51 10.47 0.23 5.63
N THR A 52 9.89 -0.37 4.61
CA THR A 52 8.43 -0.42 4.42
C THR A 52 7.75 -1.31 5.46
N ILE A 53 8.37 -2.43 5.84
CA ILE A 53 7.85 -3.35 6.84
C ILE A 53 7.51 -2.68 8.19
N PRO A 54 8.44 -1.93 8.85
CA PRO A 54 8.12 -1.27 10.12
C PRO A 54 7.02 -0.21 9.97
N PHE A 55 6.90 0.49 8.84
CA PHE A 55 5.79 1.42 8.63
C PHE A 55 4.44 0.70 8.66
N TYR A 56 4.30 -0.42 7.94
CA TYR A 56 3.08 -1.22 8.00
C TYR A 56 2.84 -1.82 9.38
N ALA A 57 3.89 -2.34 10.04
CA ALA A 57 3.79 -2.90 11.38
C ALA A 57 3.31 -1.88 12.43
N LEU A 58 3.77 -0.62 12.32
CA LEU A 58 3.37 0.48 13.21
C LEU A 58 1.89 0.88 13.05
N ILE A 59 1.27 0.65 11.88
CA ILE A 59 -0.15 0.96 11.67
C ILE A 59 -1.00 0.20 12.69
N VAL A 60 -0.69 -1.07 12.96
CA VAL A 60 -1.49 -1.93 13.85
C VAL A 60 -1.62 -1.36 15.26
N PRO A 61 -0.54 -1.13 16.03
CA PRO A 61 -0.68 -0.56 17.36
C PRO A 61 -1.22 0.89 17.32
N LEU A 62 -0.81 1.69 16.35
CA LEU A 62 -1.25 3.08 16.30
C LEU A 62 -2.74 3.24 16.02
N VAL A 63 -3.35 2.40 15.17
CA VAL A 63 -4.79 2.49 14.95
C VAL A 63 -5.59 2.19 16.21
N TRP A 64 -5.12 1.28 17.08
CA TRP A 64 -5.77 0.95 18.35
C TRP A 64 -5.54 2.02 19.41
N LEU A 65 -4.34 2.55 19.52
CA LEU A 65 -3.97 3.59 20.48
C LEU A 65 -4.58 4.94 20.13
N CYS A 66 -4.61 5.27 18.83
CA CYS A 66 -5.00 6.56 18.31
C CYS A 66 -6.44 6.57 17.77
N CYS A 67 -7.25 5.50 17.93
CA CYS A 67 -8.58 5.42 17.34
C CYS A 67 -9.51 6.50 17.93
N PRO A 68 -9.65 7.66 17.26
CA PRO A 68 -10.31 8.84 17.82
C PRO A 68 -11.76 8.95 17.38
N PHE A 69 -12.21 8.01 16.53
CA PHE A 69 -13.48 8.16 15.85
C PHE A 69 -14.66 8.15 16.82
N GLY A 70 -15.41 9.26 16.86
CA GLY A 70 -16.72 9.32 17.47
C GLY A 70 -17.65 8.24 16.90
N GLY A 71 -18.50 7.66 17.70
CA GLY A 71 -19.42 6.61 17.27
C GLY A 71 -19.48 5.42 18.22
N SER A 72 -20.29 4.41 17.86
CA SER A 72 -20.42 3.22 18.70
C SER A 72 -19.11 2.44 18.78
N THR A 73 -18.84 1.85 19.94
CA THR A 73 -17.66 0.98 20.18
C THR A 73 -17.48 -0.10 19.11
N LYS A 74 -18.61 -0.64 18.59
CA LYS A 74 -18.60 -1.66 17.52
C LYS A 74 -18.01 -1.12 16.21
N ARG A 75 -18.38 0.12 15.81
CA ARG A 75 -17.84 0.73 14.57
C ARG A 75 -16.36 1.03 14.68
N LYS A 76 -15.92 1.51 15.85
CA LYS A 76 -14.49 1.74 16.14
C LYS A 76 -13.70 0.44 16.03
N ALA A 77 -14.15 -0.60 16.73
CA ALA A 77 -13.51 -1.91 16.70
C ALA A 77 -13.43 -2.48 15.26
N LEU A 78 -14.50 -2.37 14.49
CA LEU A 78 -14.54 -2.86 13.11
C LEU A 78 -13.53 -2.11 12.21
N LEU A 79 -13.42 -0.80 12.36
CA LEU A 79 -12.43 0.00 11.63
C LEU A 79 -11.00 -0.40 12.02
N CYS A 80 -10.72 -0.48 13.33
CA CYS A 80 -9.39 -0.86 13.81
C CYS A 80 -9.01 -2.27 13.34
N LEU A 81 -9.93 -3.22 13.42
CA LEU A 81 -9.74 -4.59 12.91
C LEU A 81 -9.49 -4.61 11.40
N GLY A 82 -10.28 -3.87 10.63
CA GLY A 82 -10.11 -3.80 9.18
C GLY A 82 -8.77 -3.19 8.78
N VAL A 83 -8.39 -2.06 9.37
CA VAL A 83 -7.07 -1.43 9.13
C VAL A 83 -5.93 -2.35 9.57
N SER A 84 -6.05 -2.99 10.74
CA SER A 84 -5.05 -3.94 11.22
C SER A 84 -4.91 -5.16 10.31
N CYS A 85 -6.03 -5.69 9.79
CA CYS A 85 -6.01 -6.80 8.85
C CYS A 85 -5.26 -6.43 7.56
N VAL A 86 -5.58 -5.29 6.96
CA VAL A 86 -4.91 -4.82 5.74
C VAL A 86 -3.43 -4.57 5.98
N ALA A 87 -3.06 -3.92 7.08
CA ALA A 87 -1.66 -3.66 7.43
C ALA A 87 -0.87 -4.97 7.69
N ALA A 88 -1.46 -5.92 8.41
CA ALA A 88 -0.84 -7.23 8.64
C ALA A 88 -0.64 -8.01 7.33
N MET A 89 -1.62 -7.97 6.43
CA MET A 89 -1.50 -8.60 5.10
C MET A 89 -0.44 -7.90 4.22
N ALA A 90 -0.25 -6.59 4.37
CA ALA A 90 0.83 -5.88 3.72
C ALA A 90 2.20 -6.35 4.25
N VAL A 91 2.37 -6.48 5.58
CA VAL A 91 3.59 -7.07 6.17
C VAL A 91 3.83 -8.49 5.65
N VAL A 92 2.78 -9.33 5.58
CA VAL A 92 2.88 -10.70 5.02
C VAL A 92 3.34 -10.68 3.57
N LYS A 93 2.90 -9.68 2.78
CA LYS A 93 3.36 -9.48 1.39
C LYS A 93 4.84 -9.09 1.35
N GLU A 94 5.23 -8.04 2.06
CA GLU A 94 6.61 -7.52 2.06
C GLU A 94 7.64 -8.54 2.57
N MET A 95 7.25 -9.42 3.48
CA MET A 95 8.10 -10.49 4.00
C MET A 95 8.03 -11.79 3.17
N ASP A 96 7.34 -11.81 2.05
CA ASP A 96 7.08 -13.01 1.23
C ASP A 96 6.53 -14.22 2.02
N LEU A 97 5.94 -13.98 3.19
CA LEU A 97 5.42 -15.07 4.04
C LEU A 97 4.29 -15.85 3.35
N HIS A 98 3.49 -15.18 2.52
CA HIS A 98 2.46 -15.80 1.72
C HIS A 98 3.03 -16.78 0.69
N LEU A 99 4.17 -16.46 0.07
CA LEU A 99 4.89 -17.34 -0.86
C LEU A 99 5.58 -18.47 -0.13
N ALA A 100 6.23 -18.18 1.00
CA ALA A 100 6.86 -19.19 1.86
C ALA A 100 5.83 -20.24 2.35
N ALA A 101 4.65 -19.77 2.82
CA ALA A 101 3.57 -20.66 3.24
C ALA A 101 3.04 -21.52 2.10
N MET A 102 2.84 -20.95 0.90
CA MET A 102 2.42 -21.71 -0.28
C MET A 102 3.46 -22.73 -0.69
N THR A 103 4.75 -22.37 -0.66
CA THR A 103 5.84 -23.28 -1.00
C THR A 103 5.95 -24.44 -0.02
N ALA A 104 5.75 -24.17 1.28
CA ALA A 104 5.74 -25.20 2.32
C ALA A 104 4.56 -26.19 2.16
N MET A 105 3.37 -25.69 1.79
CA MET A 105 2.16 -26.52 1.64
C MET A 105 2.08 -27.22 0.28
N TYR A 106 2.58 -26.61 -0.79
CA TYR A 106 2.39 -27.05 -2.18
C TYR A 106 3.65 -26.85 -3.03
N PRO A 107 4.83 -27.45 -2.67
CA PRO A 107 6.11 -27.16 -3.30
C PRO A 107 6.13 -27.44 -4.81
N GLU A 108 5.59 -28.58 -5.23
CA GLU A 108 5.54 -28.98 -6.65
C GLU A 108 4.66 -28.02 -7.49
N ILE A 109 3.56 -27.55 -6.91
CA ILE A 109 2.64 -26.64 -7.58
C ILE A 109 3.28 -25.26 -7.74
N VAL A 110 3.95 -24.75 -6.70
CA VAL A 110 4.66 -23.46 -6.76
C VAL A 110 5.79 -23.51 -7.78
N ALA A 111 6.59 -24.58 -7.81
CA ALA A 111 7.64 -24.79 -8.79
C ALA A 111 7.10 -24.80 -10.23
N LYS A 112 5.96 -25.48 -10.49
CA LYS A 112 5.31 -25.53 -11.80
C LYS A 112 4.89 -24.13 -12.32
N PHE A 113 4.56 -23.20 -11.44
CA PHE A 113 4.20 -21.84 -11.78
C PHE A 113 5.34 -20.82 -11.62
N SER A 114 6.59 -21.31 -11.64
CA SER A 114 7.82 -20.49 -11.57
C SER A 114 7.84 -19.55 -10.36
N GLY A 115 7.44 -20.05 -9.20
CA GLY A 115 7.42 -19.28 -7.95
C GLY A 115 6.36 -18.18 -7.86
N THR A 116 5.39 -18.11 -8.79
CA THR A 116 4.38 -17.03 -8.82
C THR A 116 2.94 -17.54 -8.71
N PRO A 117 2.51 -18.14 -7.55
CA PRO A 117 1.19 -18.70 -7.39
C PRO A 117 0.07 -17.64 -7.31
N PHE A 118 0.40 -16.39 -7.02
CA PHE A 118 -0.57 -15.30 -6.82
C PHE A 118 -0.93 -14.58 -8.14
N LYS A 119 -1.11 -15.34 -9.24
CA LYS A 119 -1.53 -14.83 -10.56
C LYS A 119 -2.82 -15.52 -11.02
N MET A 120 -3.62 -14.82 -11.83
CA MET A 120 -4.91 -15.35 -12.34
C MET A 120 -4.75 -16.71 -13.04
N ARG A 121 -3.66 -16.94 -13.79
CA ARG A 121 -3.38 -18.24 -14.42
C ARG A 121 -3.31 -19.41 -13.44
N PHE A 122 -2.92 -19.15 -12.17
CA PHE A 122 -2.90 -20.16 -11.13
C PHE A 122 -4.32 -20.56 -10.73
N LEU A 123 -5.20 -19.60 -10.55
CA LEU A 123 -6.60 -19.83 -10.17
C LEU A 123 -7.39 -20.53 -11.29
N THR A 124 -7.11 -20.21 -12.55
CA THR A 124 -7.83 -20.77 -13.71
C THR A 124 -7.28 -22.12 -14.18
N SER A 125 -6.08 -22.52 -13.75
CA SER A 125 -5.50 -23.81 -14.16
C SER A 125 -6.22 -25.01 -13.56
N GLY A 126 -6.59 -25.96 -14.40
CA GLY A 126 -7.19 -27.26 -13.98
C GLY A 126 -6.22 -28.15 -13.19
N SER A 127 -4.91 -27.94 -13.33
CA SER A 127 -3.88 -28.74 -12.65
C SER A 127 -3.60 -28.32 -11.19
N VAL A 128 -4.19 -27.23 -10.72
CA VAL A 128 -4.02 -26.73 -9.34
C VAL A 128 -5.12 -27.27 -8.44
N PRO A 129 -4.76 -27.91 -7.30
CA PRO A 129 -5.73 -28.40 -6.33
C PRO A 129 -6.62 -27.28 -5.77
N LEU A 130 -7.86 -27.62 -5.45
CA LEU A 130 -8.85 -26.66 -4.91
C LEU A 130 -8.34 -26.02 -3.61
N GLY A 131 -7.67 -26.78 -2.74
CA GLY A 131 -7.08 -26.25 -1.50
C GLY A 131 -6.05 -25.15 -1.74
N ALA A 132 -5.16 -25.32 -2.71
CA ALA A 132 -4.18 -24.30 -3.08
C ALA A 132 -4.85 -23.05 -3.65
N LYS A 133 -5.88 -23.20 -4.49
CA LYS A 133 -6.71 -22.08 -4.97
C LYS A 133 -7.39 -21.33 -3.83
N ALA A 134 -7.95 -22.08 -2.87
CA ALA A 134 -8.65 -21.50 -1.71
C ALA A 134 -7.71 -20.61 -0.87
N VAL A 135 -6.47 -21.02 -0.65
CA VAL A 135 -5.45 -20.20 0.05
C VAL A 135 -5.22 -18.87 -0.67
N VAL A 136 -5.04 -18.91 -2.00
CA VAL A 136 -4.82 -17.69 -2.80
C VAL A 136 -6.05 -16.80 -2.79
N VAL A 137 -7.25 -17.37 -2.93
CA VAL A 137 -8.50 -16.60 -2.86
C VAL A 137 -8.70 -15.96 -1.49
N LEU A 138 -8.41 -16.70 -0.40
CA LEU A 138 -8.50 -16.19 0.96
C LEU A 138 -7.53 -15.02 1.18
N TYR A 139 -6.29 -15.15 0.70
CA TYR A 139 -5.32 -14.06 0.75
C TYR A 139 -5.84 -12.79 0.07
N PHE A 140 -6.33 -12.91 -1.16
CA PHE A 140 -6.90 -11.76 -1.88
C PHE A 140 -8.15 -11.19 -1.22
N ALA A 141 -9.01 -12.05 -0.67
CA ALA A 141 -10.21 -11.61 0.03
C ALA A 141 -9.87 -10.82 1.32
N LEU A 142 -8.88 -11.27 2.08
CA LEU A 142 -8.44 -10.57 3.29
C LEU A 142 -7.75 -9.25 2.98
N PHE A 143 -6.91 -9.20 1.95
CA PHE A 143 -6.17 -7.99 1.60
C PHE A 143 -7.04 -6.99 0.84
N PHE A 144 -7.51 -7.37 -0.34
CA PHE A 144 -8.26 -6.46 -1.21
C PHE A 144 -9.74 -6.37 -0.83
N GLY A 145 -10.36 -7.47 -0.39
CA GLY A 145 -11.78 -7.49 -0.03
C GLY A 145 -12.07 -6.65 1.20
N VAL A 146 -11.28 -6.77 2.26
CA VAL A 146 -11.42 -5.95 3.47
C VAL A 146 -11.16 -4.49 3.15
N PHE A 147 -10.09 -4.18 2.41
CA PHE A 147 -9.77 -2.81 2.00
C PHE A 147 -10.89 -2.19 1.16
N ALA A 148 -11.37 -2.90 0.14
CA ALA A 148 -12.46 -2.43 -0.71
C ALA A 148 -13.76 -2.21 0.08
N ALA A 149 -14.11 -3.13 0.98
CA ALA A 149 -15.30 -3.00 1.83
C ALA A 149 -15.22 -1.75 2.72
N MET A 150 -14.05 -1.50 3.33
CA MET A 150 -13.82 -0.30 4.13
C MET A 150 -13.91 0.97 3.29
N LEU A 151 -13.25 0.99 2.12
CA LEU A 151 -13.26 2.14 1.22
C LEU A 151 -14.69 2.46 0.76
N LEU A 152 -15.46 1.46 0.34
CA LEU A 152 -16.85 1.63 -0.09
C LEU A 152 -17.75 2.12 1.06
N TYR A 153 -17.56 1.57 2.26
CA TYR A 153 -18.34 1.98 3.44
C TYR A 153 -18.11 3.47 3.79
N TYR A 154 -16.87 3.94 3.68
CA TYR A 154 -16.52 5.32 4.01
C TYR A 154 -16.49 6.27 2.79
N ALA A 155 -16.70 5.77 1.57
CA ALA A 155 -16.52 6.53 0.33
C ALA A 155 -17.26 7.86 0.33
N LYS A 156 -18.55 7.87 0.69
CA LYS A 156 -19.36 9.11 0.72
C LYS A 156 -18.81 10.14 1.72
N THR A 157 -18.39 9.68 2.90
CA THR A 157 -17.84 10.54 3.95
C THR A 157 -16.48 11.08 3.54
N LEU A 158 -15.60 10.23 3.01
CA LEU A 158 -14.27 10.62 2.53
C LEU A 158 -14.37 11.60 1.36
N LEU A 159 -15.26 11.37 0.41
CA LEU A 159 -15.46 12.26 -0.73
C LEU A 159 -15.94 13.64 -0.29
N LYS A 160 -16.94 13.69 0.61
CA LYS A 160 -17.40 14.95 1.18
C LYS A 160 -16.31 15.70 1.95
N ALA A 161 -15.53 14.97 2.76
CA ALA A 161 -14.43 15.52 3.53
C ALA A 161 -13.27 15.98 2.61
N PHE A 162 -13.00 15.29 1.52
CA PHE A 162 -12.01 15.69 0.53
C PHE A 162 -12.30 17.06 -0.07
N PHE A 163 -13.53 17.28 -0.52
CA PHE A 163 -13.95 18.60 -1.07
C PHE A 163 -14.03 19.72 0.00
N ARG A 164 -14.10 19.35 1.26
CA ARG A 164 -14.01 20.29 2.39
C ARG A 164 -12.57 20.53 2.87
N LEU A 165 -11.58 20.04 2.14
CA LEU A 165 -10.14 20.15 2.45
C LEU A 165 -9.79 19.55 3.83
N HIS A 166 -10.45 18.45 4.21
CA HIS A 166 -10.20 17.78 5.48
C HIS A 166 -8.88 17.00 5.42
N PRO A 167 -7.94 17.19 6.37
CA PRO A 167 -6.59 16.60 6.30
C PRO A 167 -6.56 15.10 6.13
N VAL A 168 -7.35 14.36 6.92
CA VAL A 168 -7.42 12.90 6.86
C VAL A 168 -7.87 12.42 5.47
N ALA A 169 -8.86 13.10 4.87
CA ALA A 169 -9.36 12.72 3.55
C ALA A 169 -8.29 12.94 2.45
N TRP A 170 -7.48 13.99 2.56
CA TRP A 170 -6.36 14.22 1.66
C TRP A 170 -5.25 13.19 1.84
N SER A 171 -4.93 12.77 3.08
CA SER A 171 -3.98 11.69 3.31
C SER A 171 -4.47 10.36 2.74
N VAL A 172 -5.77 10.03 2.89
CA VAL A 172 -6.37 8.85 2.28
C VAL A 172 -6.39 8.96 0.75
N ALA A 173 -6.62 10.14 0.18
CA ALA A 173 -6.55 10.34 -1.26
C ALA A 173 -5.14 10.17 -1.81
N CYS A 174 -4.10 10.71 -1.14
CA CYS A 174 -2.71 10.49 -1.50
C CYS A 174 -2.32 9.02 -1.37
N MET A 175 -2.79 8.31 -0.33
CA MET A 175 -2.62 6.87 -0.20
C MET A 175 -3.24 6.12 -1.39
N GLY A 176 -4.47 6.46 -1.78
CA GLY A 176 -5.12 5.87 -2.96
C GLY A 176 -4.37 6.15 -4.25
N GLY A 177 -3.86 7.38 -4.43
CA GLY A 177 -3.03 7.77 -5.56
C GLY A 177 -1.72 6.96 -5.63
N SER A 178 -1.06 6.75 -4.48
CA SER A 178 0.14 5.89 -4.40
C SER A 178 -0.20 4.45 -4.79
N GLY A 179 -1.33 3.90 -4.33
CA GLY A 179 -1.76 2.55 -4.71
C GLY A 179 -2.04 2.39 -6.21
N ILE A 180 -2.63 3.40 -6.84
CA ILE A 180 -2.82 3.41 -8.30
C ILE A 180 -1.45 3.46 -9.00
N MET A 181 -0.52 4.30 -8.51
CA MET A 181 0.83 4.40 -9.07
C MET A 181 1.57 3.06 -9.00
N VAL A 182 1.56 2.40 -7.84
CA VAL A 182 2.16 1.06 -7.63
C VAL A 182 1.62 0.07 -8.68
N GLN A 183 0.28 -0.02 -8.82
CA GLN A 183 -0.33 -0.95 -9.77
C GLN A 183 -0.02 -0.62 -11.24
N LEU A 184 0.14 0.65 -11.57
CA LEU A 184 0.53 1.07 -12.91
C LEU A 184 2.00 0.71 -13.17
N MET A 185 2.90 0.98 -12.23
CA MET A 185 4.34 0.72 -12.38
C MET A 185 4.64 -0.78 -12.45
N ASP A 186 3.99 -1.64 -11.67
CA ASP A 186 4.07 -3.10 -11.77
C ASP A 186 3.71 -3.61 -13.20
N ARG A 187 2.68 -3.00 -13.80
CA ARG A 187 2.16 -3.49 -15.09
C ARG A 187 2.79 -2.85 -16.31
N LEU A 188 3.32 -1.66 -16.16
CA LEU A 188 3.82 -0.84 -17.28
C LEU A 188 4.93 -1.53 -18.08
N PRO A 189 5.94 -2.23 -17.50
CA PRO A 189 6.96 -2.95 -18.28
C PRO A 189 6.36 -4.08 -19.12
N ALA A 190 5.37 -4.80 -18.59
CA ALA A 190 4.70 -5.87 -19.32
C ALA A 190 3.85 -5.33 -20.47
N TRP A 191 3.08 -4.26 -20.27
CA TRP A 191 2.29 -3.61 -21.33
C TRP A 191 3.17 -3.04 -22.43
N TRP A 192 4.25 -2.34 -22.06
CA TRP A 192 5.19 -1.78 -23.01
C TRP A 192 5.83 -2.87 -23.86
N ARG A 193 6.31 -3.95 -23.24
CA ARG A 193 6.87 -5.11 -23.92
C ARG A 193 5.88 -5.71 -24.93
N HIS A 194 4.63 -5.94 -24.52
CA HIS A 194 3.61 -6.49 -25.40
C HIS A 194 3.28 -5.57 -26.57
N SER A 195 3.21 -4.27 -26.35
CA SER A 195 2.93 -3.29 -27.41
C SER A 195 4.04 -3.22 -28.46
N GLN A 196 5.28 -3.51 -28.07
CA GLN A 196 6.45 -3.50 -28.98
C GLN A 196 6.80 -4.89 -29.53
N GLY A 197 6.09 -5.95 -29.10
CA GLY A 197 6.39 -7.33 -29.52
C GLY A 197 7.75 -7.86 -29.03
N LEU A 198 8.27 -7.32 -27.91
CA LEU A 198 9.60 -7.62 -27.38
C LEU A 198 9.61 -8.83 -26.44
N ALA A 199 10.74 -9.50 -26.34
CA ALA A 199 11.02 -10.48 -25.30
C ALA A 199 11.29 -9.79 -23.94
N LYS A 200 11.26 -10.56 -22.82
CA LYS A 200 11.38 -10.00 -21.47
C LYS A 200 12.73 -9.29 -21.23
N ASP A 201 13.78 -9.84 -21.76
CA ASP A 201 15.18 -9.37 -21.68
C ASP A 201 15.48 -8.15 -22.57
N GLN A 202 14.55 -7.78 -23.46
CA GLN A 202 14.68 -6.62 -24.36
C GLN A 202 14.09 -5.33 -23.78
N VAL A 203 13.51 -5.36 -22.59
CA VAL A 203 13.05 -4.15 -21.91
C VAL A 203 14.26 -3.34 -21.46
N PRO A 204 14.36 -2.03 -21.81
CA PRO A 204 15.48 -1.20 -21.40
C PRO A 204 15.65 -1.18 -19.88
N ALA A 205 16.88 -1.40 -19.39
CA ALA A 205 17.20 -1.45 -17.97
C ALA A 205 16.78 -0.17 -17.23
N ALA A 206 17.01 1.00 -17.83
CA ALA A 206 16.59 2.29 -17.26
C ALA A 206 15.07 2.40 -17.10
N PHE A 207 14.28 1.89 -18.06
CA PHE A 207 12.83 1.91 -17.97
C PHE A 207 12.31 0.93 -16.90
N SER A 208 12.88 -0.28 -16.87
CA SER A 208 12.54 -1.27 -15.83
C SER A 208 12.88 -0.75 -14.45
N SER A 209 14.08 -0.19 -14.24
CA SER A 209 14.50 0.37 -12.94
C SER A 209 13.66 1.58 -12.51
N PHE A 210 13.22 2.42 -13.46
CA PHE A 210 12.24 3.48 -13.18
C PHE A 210 10.95 2.91 -12.61
N CYS A 211 10.36 1.92 -13.30
CA CYS A 211 9.11 1.31 -12.83
C CYS A 211 9.27 0.68 -11.45
N THR A 212 10.35 -0.07 -11.21
CA THR A 212 10.65 -0.67 -9.90
C THR A 212 10.80 0.38 -8.80
N ALA A 213 11.57 1.45 -9.02
CA ALA A 213 11.76 2.49 -8.01
C ALA A 213 10.44 3.19 -7.63
N PHE A 214 9.56 3.44 -8.62
CA PHE A 214 8.26 4.07 -8.36
C PHE A 214 7.23 3.09 -7.80
N GLU A 215 7.33 1.80 -8.09
CA GLU A 215 6.53 0.74 -7.47
C GLU A 215 6.86 0.63 -5.98
N GLU A 216 8.09 0.30 -5.64
CA GLU A 216 8.55 0.10 -4.26
C GLU A 216 8.45 1.38 -3.42
N GLY A 217 8.91 2.51 -3.97
CA GLY A 217 8.74 3.81 -3.32
C GLY A 217 7.27 4.18 -3.09
N GLY A 218 6.38 3.79 -4.00
CA GLY A 218 4.93 3.94 -3.87
C GLY A 218 4.34 3.09 -2.75
N GLU A 219 4.81 1.87 -2.54
CA GLU A 219 4.41 1.01 -1.43
C GLU A 219 4.81 1.61 -0.08
N MET A 220 6.01 2.15 0.04
CA MET A 220 6.43 2.90 1.23
C MET A 220 5.56 4.15 1.46
N MET A 221 5.20 4.88 0.40
CA MET A 221 4.30 6.03 0.49
C MET A 221 2.89 5.62 0.95
N LEU A 222 2.37 4.47 0.52
CA LEU A 222 1.08 3.92 1.02
C LEU A 222 1.07 3.82 2.54
N ALA A 223 2.10 3.18 3.12
CA ALA A 223 2.24 3.01 4.56
C ALA A 223 2.39 4.37 5.28
N ALA A 224 3.21 5.28 4.74
CA ALA A 224 3.43 6.61 5.30
C ALA A 224 2.14 7.45 5.33
N PHE A 225 1.33 7.44 4.26
CA PHE A 225 0.06 8.16 4.24
C PHE A 225 -1.01 7.53 5.14
N ALA A 226 -1.00 6.21 5.31
CA ALA A 226 -1.86 5.53 6.29
C ALA A 226 -1.53 5.99 7.72
N LEU A 227 -0.25 6.02 8.08
CA LEU A 227 0.23 6.52 9.36
C LEU A 227 -0.14 8.00 9.56
N LEU A 228 0.08 8.83 8.54
CA LEU A 228 -0.27 10.24 8.58
C LEU A 228 -1.78 10.44 8.81
N ALA A 229 -2.64 9.67 8.12
CA ALA A 229 -4.08 9.74 8.28
C ALA A 229 -4.51 9.39 9.72
N ILE A 230 -3.91 8.34 10.32
CA ILE A 230 -4.18 7.93 11.71
C ILE A 230 -3.76 9.05 12.68
N LEU A 231 -2.56 9.60 12.53
CA LEU A 231 -2.04 10.66 13.38
C LEU A 231 -2.86 11.96 13.26
N GLN A 232 -3.26 12.33 12.06
CA GLN A 232 -4.15 13.49 11.83
C GLN A 232 -5.53 13.26 12.46
N ALA A 233 -6.09 12.06 12.27
CA ALA A 233 -7.37 11.71 12.89
C ALA A 233 -7.29 11.78 14.41
N HIS A 234 -6.23 11.22 15.01
CA HIS A 234 -6.01 11.34 16.46
C HIS A 234 -5.86 12.81 16.90
N ALA A 235 -5.04 13.58 16.19
CA ALA A 235 -4.79 14.97 16.53
C ALA A 235 -6.06 15.86 16.45
N ILE A 236 -7.00 15.54 15.55
CA ILE A 236 -8.24 16.30 15.34
C ILE A 236 -9.35 15.87 16.31
N TYR A 237 -9.46 14.56 16.58
CA TYR A 237 -10.60 14.00 17.31
C TYR A 237 -10.28 13.52 18.73
N ALA A 238 -9.07 13.80 19.26
CA ALA A 238 -8.71 13.46 20.63
C ALA A 238 -9.66 14.15 21.64
N PRO A 239 -10.18 13.42 22.65
CA PRO A 239 -11.25 13.90 23.53
C PRO A 239 -10.90 15.12 24.40
N ASP A 240 -9.61 15.39 24.59
CA ASP A 240 -9.12 16.47 25.48
C ASP A 240 -8.95 17.83 24.77
N ARG A 241 -9.41 17.99 23.51
CA ARG A 241 -9.34 19.27 22.83
C ARG A 241 -10.70 19.94 22.77
N PRO A 242 -10.77 21.23 23.17
CA PRO A 242 -11.95 22.03 22.90
C PRO A 242 -12.20 22.01 21.38
N ALA A 243 -13.47 21.81 20.99
CA ALA A 243 -13.91 21.79 19.60
C ALA A 243 -13.71 23.17 18.98
N GLU A 244 -12.49 23.52 18.59
CA GLU A 244 -12.23 24.73 17.83
C GLU A 244 -12.61 24.47 16.36
N GLY A 245 -13.88 24.74 16.04
CA GLY A 245 -14.29 25.23 14.74
C GLY A 245 -14.03 24.37 13.49
N LEU A 246 -13.99 23.03 13.61
CA LEU A 246 -14.05 22.11 12.48
C LEU A 246 -15.44 21.44 12.46
N ASP A 247 -16.46 22.23 12.07
CA ASP A 247 -17.77 21.70 11.72
C ASP A 247 -17.59 20.78 10.48
N VAL A 248 -17.81 19.50 10.69
CA VAL A 248 -17.76 18.42 9.66
C VAL A 248 -19.12 18.36 8.91
#